data_0055c18a2ba7f3095825507945c2dbbb
#
_entry.id   0055c18a2ba7f3095825507945c2dbbb
#
_cell.length_a   1.000
_cell.length_b   1.000
_cell.length_c   1.000
_cell.angle_alpha   90.00
_cell.angle_beta   90.00
_cell.angle_gamma   90.00
#
_symmetry.space_group_name_H-M   'P 1'
#
loop_
_entity.id
_entity.type
_entity.pdbx_description
1 polymer ?
#
loop_
_entity_poly.entity_id
_entity_poly.type
_entity_poly.pdbx_seq_one_letter_code
_entity_poly.pdbx_strand_id
1 'polypeptide(L)'
;MRPANGEARYRGAYGGAVQEAPPDVRGAFLTKTYGLLLASVMGFVVLEVVWFLTPIAGILLQVLGAAGRFGWLAVMVGLMGTHWVAQSVAASSRNVPLQLLALAGFVAAYSLVFVPLVALALSVTSAGDVWLIPKALFFTISIFATLSAIVFVTRKDFRFVRSALIFGSIAALVFVLASFVMGFSVGALFFWAMIALTGGYVLYDTSNVLHHYGEHQYVLAAIQLFASFATLLWYVLRLLSRRN
;
A
#
# COMPACT_ATOMS: atom_id res chain seq x y z
N MET A 1 -33.56 36.81 5.57
CA MET A 1 -33.82 35.37 5.56
C MET A 1 -33.11 34.71 4.36
N ARG A 2 -31.94 34.13 4.55
CA ARG A 2 -31.28 33.23 3.60
C ARG A 2 -30.54 32.18 4.39
N PRO A 3 -31.12 31.00 4.63
CA PRO A 3 -30.29 29.84 4.86
C PRO A 3 -30.62 28.58 4.03
N ALA A 4 -31.53 28.69 3.02
CA ALA A 4 -31.97 27.49 2.29
C ALA A 4 -30.96 26.93 1.26
N ASN A 5 -29.99 27.72 0.79
CA ASN A 5 -29.04 27.28 -0.25
C ASN A 5 -27.85 26.49 0.30
N GLY A 6 -27.51 26.66 1.56
CA GLY A 6 -26.41 25.91 2.21
C GLY A 6 -26.80 24.46 2.54
N GLU A 7 -28.01 24.27 3.08
CA GLU A 7 -28.51 22.94 3.48
C GLU A 7 -28.93 22.07 2.29
N ALA A 8 -29.45 22.69 1.20
CA ALA A 8 -29.77 21.95 -0.02
C ALA A 8 -28.48 21.49 -0.76
N ARG A 9 -27.42 22.32 -0.76
CA ARG A 9 -26.08 21.90 -1.19
C ARG A 9 -25.52 20.81 -0.30
N TYR A 10 -25.73 20.88 1.00
CA TYR A 10 -25.27 19.87 1.96
C TYR A 10 -25.97 18.51 1.79
N ARG A 11 -27.28 18.50 1.46
CA ARG A 11 -28.01 17.25 1.18
C ARG A 11 -27.69 16.63 -0.18
N GLY A 12 -27.27 17.41 -1.16
CA GLY A 12 -26.71 16.90 -2.43
C GLY A 12 -25.28 16.38 -2.28
N ALA A 13 -24.56 16.79 -1.24
CA ALA A 13 -23.15 16.51 -1.01
C ALA A 13 -22.86 15.20 -0.24
N TYR A 14 -23.87 14.48 0.26
CA TYR A 14 -23.67 13.16 0.88
C TYR A 14 -23.20 12.07 -0.09
N GLY A 15 -22.95 12.39 -1.34
CA GLY A 15 -22.27 11.61 -2.37
C GLY A 15 -21.14 12.38 -3.06
N GLY A 16 -20.86 13.62 -2.63
CA GLY A 16 -19.80 14.48 -3.20
C GLY A 16 -18.39 14.15 -2.70
N ALA A 17 -17.40 14.63 -3.43
CA ALA A 17 -16.00 14.51 -3.03
C ALA A 17 -15.70 15.34 -1.77
N VAL A 18 -14.84 14.84 -0.89
CA VAL A 18 -14.38 15.54 0.34
C VAL A 18 -13.82 16.94 0.04
N GLN A 19 -13.31 17.16 -1.17
CA GLN A 19 -12.85 18.46 -1.63
C GLN A 19 -13.92 19.56 -1.50
N GLU A 20 -15.21 19.21 -1.70
CA GLU A 20 -16.36 20.14 -1.65
C GLU A 20 -16.93 20.28 -0.23
N ALA A 21 -16.46 19.46 0.71
CA ALA A 21 -16.92 19.46 2.09
C ALA A 21 -16.35 20.66 2.88
N PRO A 22 -17.04 21.10 3.96
CA PRO A 22 -16.52 22.08 4.90
C PRO A 22 -15.13 21.69 5.44
N PRO A 23 -14.29 22.68 5.82
CA PRO A 23 -12.91 22.42 6.26
C PRO A 23 -12.79 21.47 7.46
N ASP A 24 -13.76 21.52 8.40
CA ASP A 24 -13.85 20.64 9.57
C ASP A 24 -14.09 19.18 9.18
N VAL A 25 -15.03 18.93 8.26
CA VAL A 25 -15.35 17.58 7.74
C VAL A 25 -14.15 17.03 6.96
N ARG A 26 -13.53 17.86 6.11
CA ARG A 26 -12.32 17.45 5.38
C ARG A 26 -11.16 17.16 6.32
N GLY A 27 -10.95 17.98 7.35
CA GLY A 27 -9.95 17.75 8.39
C GLY A 27 -10.19 16.44 9.12
N ALA A 28 -11.42 16.16 9.54
CA ALA A 28 -11.79 14.91 10.22
C ALA A 28 -11.57 13.68 9.33
N PHE A 29 -11.94 13.75 8.03
CA PHE A 29 -11.68 12.68 7.06
C PHE A 29 -10.19 12.38 6.92
N LEU A 30 -9.36 13.40 6.71
CA LEU A 30 -7.92 13.25 6.57
C LEU A 30 -7.30 12.67 7.84
N THR A 31 -7.69 13.16 9.02
CA THR A 31 -7.21 12.65 10.31
C THR A 31 -7.55 11.16 10.48
N LYS A 32 -8.78 10.74 10.15
CA LYS A 32 -9.19 9.33 10.21
C LYS A 32 -8.39 8.48 9.20
N THR A 33 -8.25 8.94 7.96
CA THR A 33 -7.54 8.21 6.90
C THR A 33 -6.08 7.99 7.26
N TYR A 34 -5.35 9.04 7.63
CA TYR A 34 -3.93 8.95 7.98
C TYR A 34 -3.70 8.30 9.34
N GLY A 35 -4.64 8.44 10.28
CA GLY A 35 -4.64 7.70 11.55
C GLY A 35 -4.75 6.19 11.33
N LEU A 36 -5.66 5.76 10.45
CA LEU A 36 -5.79 4.35 10.07
C LEU A 36 -4.59 3.85 9.28
N LEU A 37 -4.01 4.66 8.40
CA LEU A 37 -2.76 4.33 7.71
C LEU A 37 -1.63 4.08 8.71
N LEU A 38 -1.45 4.98 9.68
CA LEU A 38 -0.43 4.82 10.72
C LEU A 38 -0.67 3.55 11.54
N ALA A 39 -1.92 3.33 11.97
CA ALA A 39 -2.30 2.11 12.70
C ALA A 39 -2.04 0.84 11.89
N SER A 40 -2.29 0.88 10.56
CA SER A 40 -2.03 -0.22 9.64
C SER A 40 -0.52 -0.51 9.50
N VAL A 41 0.30 0.53 9.36
CA VAL A 41 1.77 0.40 9.29
C VAL A 41 2.33 -0.14 10.61
N MET A 42 1.86 0.36 11.76
CA MET A 42 2.28 -0.15 13.06
C MET A 42 1.82 -1.59 13.27
N GLY A 43 0.56 -1.91 12.92
CA GLY A 43 0.02 -3.27 12.98
C GLY A 43 0.80 -4.24 12.09
N PHE A 44 1.17 -3.80 10.88
CA PHE A 44 2.03 -4.55 9.96
C PHE A 44 3.39 -4.88 10.60
N VAL A 45 4.06 -3.89 11.19
CA VAL A 45 5.37 -4.11 11.86
C VAL A 45 5.23 -5.06 13.04
N VAL A 46 4.19 -4.90 13.86
CA VAL A 46 3.91 -5.81 14.99
C VAL A 46 3.66 -7.24 14.49
N LEU A 47 2.87 -7.41 13.43
CA LEU A 47 2.60 -8.73 12.85
C LEU A 47 3.87 -9.37 12.32
N GLU A 48 4.76 -8.62 11.63
CA GLU A 48 6.06 -9.16 11.20
C GLU A 48 6.86 -9.73 12.38
N VAL A 49 6.95 -8.98 13.48
CA VAL A 49 7.62 -9.46 14.71
C VAL A 49 6.94 -10.73 15.24
N VAL A 50 5.61 -10.74 15.31
CA VAL A 50 4.84 -11.90 15.81
C VAL A 50 5.06 -13.13 14.94
N TRP A 51 5.09 -13.00 13.61
CA TRP A 51 5.33 -14.13 12.72
C TRP A 51 6.71 -14.78 12.95
N PHE A 52 7.74 -13.96 13.19
CA PHE A 52 9.10 -14.48 13.45
C PHE A 52 9.30 -14.98 14.89
N LEU A 53 8.52 -14.52 15.85
CA LEU A 53 8.51 -15.05 17.24
C LEU A 53 7.70 -16.35 17.35
N THR A 54 6.85 -16.65 16.38
CA THR A 54 6.01 -17.84 16.32
C THR A 54 6.51 -18.83 15.25
N PRO A 55 6.06 -20.10 15.24
CA PRO A 55 6.42 -21.04 14.19
C PRO A 55 5.91 -20.67 12.79
N ILE A 56 5.03 -19.67 12.67
CA ILE A 56 4.29 -19.33 11.43
C ILE A 56 5.27 -18.96 10.30
N ALA A 57 6.28 -18.13 10.57
CA ALA A 57 7.26 -17.76 9.55
C ALA A 57 8.02 -18.99 9.03
N GLY A 58 8.44 -19.89 9.92
CA GLY A 58 9.13 -21.13 9.55
C GLY A 58 8.27 -22.05 8.69
N ILE A 59 7.01 -22.26 9.09
CA ILE A 59 6.04 -23.08 8.34
C ILE A 59 5.81 -22.48 6.95
N LEU A 60 5.57 -21.15 6.88
CA LEU A 60 5.34 -20.48 5.61
C LEU A 60 6.54 -20.60 4.66
N LEU A 61 7.75 -20.40 5.17
CA LEU A 61 8.97 -20.54 4.37
C LEU A 61 9.16 -21.98 3.88
N GLN A 62 8.86 -23.00 4.69
CA GLN A 62 8.91 -24.41 4.28
C GLN A 62 7.89 -24.70 3.18
N VAL A 63 6.64 -24.26 3.34
CA VAL A 63 5.57 -24.45 2.34
C VAL A 63 5.94 -23.77 1.02
N LEU A 64 6.41 -22.53 1.07
CA LEU A 64 6.83 -21.80 -0.13
C LEU A 64 8.07 -22.45 -0.79
N GLY A 65 9.02 -22.94 0.00
CA GLY A 65 10.18 -23.67 -0.49
C GLY A 65 9.79 -24.96 -1.19
N ALA A 66 8.86 -25.74 -0.61
CA ALA A 66 8.35 -26.99 -1.19
C ALA A 66 7.54 -26.74 -2.49
N ALA A 67 6.74 -25.66 -2.55
CA ALA A 67 5.97 -25.29 -3.73
C ALA A 67 6.83 -24.61 -4.82
N GLY A 68 8.07 -24.22 -4.49
CA GLY A 68 9.01 -23.59 -5.41
C GLY A 68 8.43 -22.35 -6.09
N ARG A 69 8.68 -22.20 -7.39
CA ARG A 69 8.20 -21.04 -8.17
C ARG A 69 6.67 -20.90 -8.20
N PHE A 70 5.92 -22.00 -8.14
CA PHE A 70 4.45 -21.96 -8.14
C PHE A 70 3.89 -21.42 -6.83
N GLY A 71 4.57 -21.60 -5.69
CA GLY A 71 4.20 -21.00 -4.42
C GLY A 71 4.15 -19.47 -4.50
N TRP A 72 5.12 -18.85 -5.17
CA TRP A 72 5.13 -17.41 -5.39
C TRP A 72 3.98 -16.91 -6.25
N LEU A 73 3.61 -17.65 -7.29
CA LEU A 73 2.42 -17.30 -8.10
C LEU A 73 1.14 -17.35 -7.28
N ALA A 74 0.99 -18.39 -6.44
CA ALA A 74 -0.16 -18.52 -5.55
C ALA A 74 -0.24 -17.35 -4.53
N VAL A 75 0.90 -16.94 -3.96
CA VAL A 75 0.99 -15.78 -3.07
C VAL A 75 0.57 -14.49 -3.80
N MET A 76 1.06 -14.27 -5.02
CA MET A 76 0.71 -13.08 -5.80
C MET A 76 -0.80 -13.03 -6.12
N VAL A 77 -1.38 -14.14 -6.56
CA VAL A 77 -2.82 -14.23 -6.85
C VAL A 77 -3.64 -14.03 -5.57
N GLY A 78 -3.22 -14.65 -4.46
CA GLY A 78 -3.85 -14.49 -3.16
C GLY A 78 -3.83 -13.03 -2.68
N LEU A 79 -2.70 -12.34 -2.84
CA LEU A 79 -2.57 -10.93 -2.49
C LEU A 79 -3.47 -10.03 -3.34
N MET A 80 -3.54 -10.28 -4.66
CA MET A 80 -4.47 -9.55 -5.54
C MET A 80 -5.92 -9.80 -5.13
N GLY A 81 -6.27 -11.03 -4.78
CA GLY A 81 -7.61 -11.39 -4.28
C GLY A 81 -7.95 -10.68 -2.96
N THR A 82 -7.06 -10.69 -1.99
CA THR A 82 -7.27 -9.98 -0.71
C THR A 82 -7.39 -8.48 -0.89
N HIS A 83 -6.60 -7.87 -1.79
CA HIS A 83 -6.71 -6.46 -2.13
C HIS A 83 -8.09 -6.13 -2.74
N TRP A 84 -8.54 -6.93 -3.71
CA TRP A 84 -9.86 -6.75 -4.33
C TRP A 84 -10.99 -6.92 -3.32
N VAL A 85 -10.96 -7.95 -2.46
CA VAL A 85 -11.96 -8.18 -1.41
C VAL A 85 -11.99 -7.02 -0.43
N ALA A 86 -10.83 -6.60 0.09
CA ALA A 86 -10.75 -5.51 1.06
C ALA A 86 -11.32 -4.20 0.50
N GLN A 87 -10.97 -3.87 -0.74
CA GLN A 87 -11.52 -2.69 -1.41
C GLN A 87 -13.02 -2.80 -1.66
N SER A 88 -13.49 -3.96 -2.12
CA SER A 88 -14.91 -4.19 -2.39
C SER A 88 -15.75 -4.04 -1.12
N VAL A 89 -15.30 -4.62 -0.01
CA VAL A 89 -15.97 -4.50 1.30
C VAL A 89 -15.94 -3.06 1.78
N ALA A 90 -14.80 -2.38 1.70
CA ALA A 90 -14.67 -0.99 2.15
C ALA A 90 -15.47 0.00 1.29
N ALA A 91 -15.66 -0.29 0.00
CA ALA A 91 -16.41 0.55 -0.92
C ALA A 91 -17.94 0.34 -0.80
N SER A 92 -18.40 -0.90 -0.58
CA SER A 92 -19.82 -1.25 -0.64
C SER A 92 -20.51 -1.27 0.72
N SER A 93 -19.78 -1.57 1.79
CA SER A 93 -20.35 -1.69 3.13
C SER A 93 -20.53 -0.33 3.80
N ARG A 94 -21.70 -0.12 4.43
CA ARG A 94 -21.92 1.00 5.36
C ARG A 94 -21.54 0.65 6.81
N ASN A 95 -21.19 -0.60 7.06
CA ASN A 95 -20.81 -1.10 8.39
C ASN A 95 -19.32 -0.83 8.64
N VAL A 96 -18.99 0.16 9.44
CA VAL A 96 -17.61 0.56 9.76
C VAL A 96 -16.80 -0.59 10.41
N PRO A 97 -17.31 -1.34 11.40
CA PRO A 97 -16.62 -2.52 11.92
C PRO A 97 -16.21 -3.53 10.84
N LEU A 98 -17.07 -3.78 9.84
CA LEU A 98 -16.75 -4.69 8.74
C LEU A 98 -15.65 -4.13 7.83
N GLN A 99 -15.67 -2.82 7.56
CA GLN A 99 -14.61 -2.15 6.81
C GLN A 99 -13.25 -2.23 7.55
N LEU A 100 -13.25 -2.02 8.87
CA LEU A 100 -12.04 -2.11 9.69
C LEU A 100 -11.52 -3.54 9.76
N LEU A 101 -12.41 -4.54 9.82
CA LEU A 101 -12.02 -5.96 9.74
C LEU A 101 -11.39 -6.28 8.37
N ALA A 102 -11.93 -5.75 7.28
CA ALA A 102 -11.36 -5.89 5.95
C ALA A 102 -9.96 -5.25 5.85
N LEU A 103 -9.77 -4.06 6.43
CA LEU A 103 -8.46 -3.41 6.53
C LEU A 103 -7.48 -4.26 7.35
N ALA A 104 -7.88 -4.75 8.52
CA ALA A 104 -7.03 -5.58 9.38
C ALA A 104 -6.64 -6.89 8.68
N GLY A 105 -7.59 -7.56 8.02
CA GLY A 105 -7.33 -8.77 7.22
C GLY A 105 -6.38 -8.49 6.04
N PHE A 106 -6.52 -7.33 5.40
CA PHE A 106 -5.64 -6.90 4.33
C PHE A 106 -4.20 -6.65 4.82
N VAL A 107 -4.04 -5.97 5.96
CA VAL A 107 -2.74 -5.76 6.61
C VAL A 107 -2.09 -7.09 7.00
N ALA A 108 -2.87 -8.01 7.57
CA ALA A 108 -2.39 -9.35 7.93
C ALA A 108 -1.96 -10.16 6.71
N ALA A 109 -2.72 -10.12 5.61
CA ALA A 109 -2.33 -10.79 4.37
C ALA A 109 -1.04 -10.22 3.77
N TYR A 110 -0.89 -8.88 3.78
CA TYR A 110 0.35 -8.25 3.33
C TYR A 110 1.54 -8.64 4.19
N SER A 111 1.39 -8.68 5.53
CA SER A 111 2.47 -9.07 6.42
C SER A 111 2.92 -10.53 6.17
N LEU A 112 2.01 -11.46 5.93
CA LEU A 112 2.39 -12.83 5.56
C LEU A 112 3.19 -12.89 4.25
N VAL A 113 2.84 -12.07 3.27
CA VAL A 113 3.60 -11.97 2.01
C VAL A 113 4.99 -11.41 2.22
N PHE A 114 5.19 -10.54 3.21
CA PHE A 114 6.49 -9.96 3.52
C PHE A 114 7.44 -10.92 4.25
N VAL A 115 6.95 -11.95 4.94
CA VAL A 115 7.78 -12.91 5.69
C VAL A 115 9.00 -13.41 4.90
N PRO A 116 8.89 -13.88 3.65
CA PRO A 116 10.06 -14.34 2.90
C PRO A 116 11.07 -13.23 2.58
N LEU A 117 10.58 -11.99 2.35
CA LEU A 117 11.45 -10.86 2.10
C LEU A 117 12.16 -10.39 3.36
N VAL A 118 11.48 -10.39 4.49
CA VAL A 118 12.06 -10.07 5.80
C VAL A 118 13.06 -11.16 6.20
N ALA A 119 12.76 -12.45 5.96
CA ALA A 119 13.73 -13.54 6.19
C ALA A 119 15.01 -13.35 5.35
N LEU A 120 14.87 -12.97 4.08
CA LEU A 120 16.02 -12.62 3.24
C LEU A 120 16.78 -11.41 3.81
N ALA A 121 16.09 -10.36 4.22
CA ALA A 121 16.72 -9.18 4.81
C ALA A 121 17.47 -9.53 6.11
N LEU A 122 16.89 -10.37 6.96
CA LEU A 122 17.54 -10.86 8.19
C LEU A 122 18.79 -11.68 7.90
N SER A 123 18.80 -12.50 6.84
CA SER A 123 20.01 -13.25 6.43
C SER A 123 21.14 -12.32 6.01
N VAL A 124 20.84 -11.22 5.31
CA VAL A 124 21.81 -10.17 4.96
C VAL A 124 22.26 -9.40 6.19
N THR A 125 21.35 -9.13 7.13
CA THR A 125 21.65 -8.49 8.42
C THR A 125 22.60 -9.35 9.25
N SER A 126 22.36 -10.65 9.31
CA SER A 126 23.26 -11.61 9.99
C SER A 126 24.65 -11.64 9.38
N ALA A 127 24.78 -11.29 8.09
CA ALA A 127 26.06 -11.15 7.39
C ALA A 127 26.76 -9.80 7.64
N GLY A 128 26.20 -8.90 8.48
CA GLY A 128 26.87 -7.69 8.98
C GLY A 128 26.16 -6.36 8.76
N ASP A 129 25.04 -6.28 8.04
CA ASP A 129 24.27 -5.01 7.90
C ASP A 129 23.03 -4.99 8.79
N VAL A 130 23.23 -4.78 10.09
CA VAL A 130 22.17 -4.71 11.10
C VAL A 130 21.17 -3.56 10.85
N TRP A 131 21.53 -2.57 10.04
CA TRP A 131 20.71 -1.40 9.74
C TRP A 131 19.86 -1.52 8.48
N LEU A 132 19.88 -2.68 7.80
CA LEU A 132 19.20 -2.85 6.51
C LEU A 132 17.68 -2.59 6.60
N ILE A 133 16.99 -3.24 7.54
CA ILE A 133 15.54 -3.06 7.73
C ILE A 133 15.20 -1.64 8.21
N PRO A 134 15.87 -1.07 9.25
CA PRO A 134 15.68 0.33 9.61
C PRO A 134 15.93 1.31 8.46
N LYS A 135 16.97 1.09 7.63
CA LYS A 135 17.22 1.93 6.44
C LYS A 135 16.06 1.84 5.44
N ALA A 136 15.57 0.62 5.16
CA ALA A 136 14.46 0.44 4.24
C ALA A 136 13.19 1.17 4.71
N LEU A 137 12.86 1.06 5.99
CA LEU A 137 11.74 1.79 6.60
C LEU A 137 11.94 3.30 6.51
N PHE A 138 13.13 3.79 6.88
CA PHE A 138 13.45 5.22 6.81
C PHE A 138 13.30 5.78 5.40
N PHE A 139 13.87 5.13 4.38
CA PHE A 139 13.74 5.57 2.98
C PHE A 139 12.30 5.50 2.51
N THR A 140 11.57 4.43 2.84
CA THR A 140 10.16 4.30 2.45
C THR A 140 9.30 5.40 3.06
N ILE A 141 9.44 5.65 4.36
CA ILE A 141 8.70 6.72 5.05
C ILE A 141 9.06 8.08 4.47
N SER A 142 10.35 8.33 4.22
CA SER A 142 10.83 9.61 3.67
C SER A 142 10.26 9.85 2.26
N ILE A 143 10.31 8.84 1.37
CA ILE A 143 9.77 8.95 0.02
C ILE A 143 8.25 9.15 0.09
N PHE A 144 7.54 8.32 0.86
CA PHE A 144 6.09 8.40 0.99
C PHE A 144 5.63 9.75 1.53
N ALA A 145 6.26 10.20 2.63
CA ALA A 145 5.93 11.49 3.25
C ALA A 145 6.23 12.67 2.32
N THR A 146 7.37 12.66 1.61
CA THR A 146 7.73 13.71 0.66
C THR A 146 6.74 13.78 -0.50
N LEU A 147 6.40 12.64 -1.12
CA LEU A 147 5.44 12.59 -2.23
C LEU A 147 4.03 13.00 -1.77
N SER A 148 3.59 12.55 -0.59
CA SER A 148 2.33 12.99 -0.01
C SER A 148 2.33 14.50 0.28
N ALA A 149 3.41 15.03 0.85
CA ALA A 149 3.56 16.46 1.12
C ALA A 149 3.49 17.30 -0.17
N ILE A 150 4.09 16.84 -1.27
CA ILE A 150 4.00 17.51 -2.59
C ILE A 150 2.54 17.66 -3.00
N VAL A 151 1.71 16.62 -2.85
CA VAL A 151 0.28 16.67 -3.18
C VAL A 151 -0.46 17.67 -2.27
N PHE A 152 -0.21 17.62 -0.96
CA PHE A 152 -0.85 18.53 0.00
C PHE A 152 -0.50 19.99 -0.22
N VAL A 153 0.76 20.28 -0.56
CA VAL A 153 1.24 21.65 -0.81
C VAL A 153 0.77 22.17 -2.17
N THR A 154 0.92 21.37 -3.22
CA THR A 154 0.56 21.80 -4.58
C THR A 154 -0.94 21.78 -4.83
N ARG A 155 -1.69 20.91 -4.08
CA ARG A 155 -3.13 20.66 -4.28
C ARG A 155 -3.51 20.35 -5.72
N LYS A 156 -2.56 19.84 -6.51
CA LYS A 156 -2.80 19.45 -7.91
C LYS A 156 -3.48 18.10 -7.95
N ASP A 157 -4.37 17.94 -8.94
CA ASP A 157 -4.96 16.65 -9.25
C ASP A 157 -3.98 15.85 -10.13
N PHE A 158 -3.49 14.74 -9.58
CA PHE A 158 -2.55 13.84 -10.26
C PHE A 158 -3.24 12.71 -11.04
N ARG A 159 -4.54 12.83 -11.36
CA ARG A 159 -5.25 11.81 -12.15
C ARG A 159 -4.67 11.59 -13.54
N PHE A 160 -4.02 12.59 -14.12
CA PHE A 160 -3.39 12.46 -15.43
C PHE A 160 -2.30 11.39 -15.49
N VAL A 161 -1.66 11.07 -14.34
CA VAL A 161 -0.64 10.00 -14.29
C VAL A 161 -1.25 8.59 -14.31
N ARG A 162 -2.57 8.45 -14.10
CA ARG A 162 -3.25 7.15 -13.99
C ARG A 162 -2.96 6.23 -15.18
N SER A 163 -3.04 6.77 -16.39
CA SER A 163 -2.80 5.97 -17.61
C SER A 163 -1.36 5.48 -17.69
N ALA A 164 -0.38 6.34 -17.34
CA ALA A 164 1.03 5.97 -17.29
C ALA A 164 1.30 4.90 -16.21
N LEU A 165 0.64 5.01 -15.05
CA LEU A 165 0.77 4.04 -13.96
C LEU A 165 0.19 2.67 -14.37
N ILE A 166 -0.98 2.64 -15.00
CA ILE A 166 -1.60 1.40 -15.51
C ILE A 166 -0.68 0.76 -16.55
N PHE A 167 -0.21 1.54 -17.53
CA PHE A 167 0.71 1.04 -18.56
C PHE A 167 2.01 0.51 -17.94
N GLY A 168 2.61 1.27 -17.02
CA GLY A 168 3.80 0.85 -16.29
C GLY A 168 3.60 -0.45 -15.48
N SER A 169 2.44 -0.61 -14.85
CA SER A 169 2.09 -1.83 -14.10
C SER A 169 1.93 -3.04 -15.02
N ILE A 170 1.29 -2.87 -16.19
CA ILE A 170 1.17 -3.94 -17.20
C ILE A 170 2.56 -4.31 -17.73
N ALA A 171 3.39 -3.32 -18.06
CA ALA A 171 4.75 -3.56 -18.52
C ALA A 171 5.60 -4.30 -17.46
N ALA A 172 5.49 -3.90 -16.20
CA ALA A 172 6.16 -4.57 -15.09
C ALA A 172 5.67 -6.02 -14.91
N LEU A 173 4.36 -6.26 -14.99
CA LEU A 173 3.80 -7.61 -14.93
C LEU A 173 4.32 -8.50 -16.06
N VAL A 174 4.28 -8.00 -17.30
CA VAL A 174 4.81 -8.72 -18.48
C VAL A 174 6.29 -9.04 -18.29
N PHE A 175 7.08 -8.07 -17.79
CA PHE A 175 8.50 -8.27 -17.52
C PHE A 175 8.76 -9.35 -16.46
N VAL A 176 7.99 -9.35 -15.36
CA VAL A 176 8.08 -10.37 -14.30
C VAL A 176 7.69 -11.75 -14.84
N LEU A 177 6.61 -11.85 -15.62
CA LEU A 177 6.19 -13.11 -16.24
C LEU A 177 7.24 -13.61 -17.24
N ALA A 178 7.81 -12.73 -18.06
CA ALA A 178 8.90 -13.09 -18.96
C ALA A 178 10.13 -13.61 -18.20
N SER A 179 10.53 -12.94 -17.12
CA SER A 179 11.61 -13.38 -16.22
C SER A 179 11.34 -14.78 -15.64
N PHE A 180 10.09 -15.04 -15.25
CA PHE A 180 9.66 -16.33 -14.72
C PHE A 180 9.74 -17.46 -15.77
N VAL A 181 9.30 -17.18 -17.02
CA VAL A 181 9.30 -18.15 -18.10
C VAL A 181 10.72 -18.40 -18.65
N MET A 182 11.46 -17.32 -18.87
CA MET A 182 12.79 -17.37 -19.49
C MET A 182 13.92 -17.64 -18.49
N GLY A 183 13.65 -17.58 -17.19
CA GLY A 183 14.62 -17.93 -16.13
C GLY A 183 15.71 -16.88 -15.88
N PHE A 184 15.58 -15.64 -16.38
CA PHE A 184 16.56 -14.60 -16.10
C PHE A 184 16.26 -13.87 -14.78
N SER A 185 17.31 -13.36 -14.13
CA SER A 185 17.15 -12.62 -12.88
C SER A 185 16.80 -11.16 -13.13
N VAL A 186 15.85 -10.63 -12.35
CA VAL A 186 15.47 -9.21 -12.36
C VAL A 186 16.63 -8.35 -11.85
N GLY A 187 17.10 -7.39 -12.64
CA GLY A 187 18.21 -6.51 -12.30
C GLY A 187 17.83 -5.39 -11.30
N ALA A 188 18.85 -4.67 -10.78
CA ALA A 188 18.64 -3.53 -9.90
C ALA A 188 17.82 -2.41 -10.57
N LEU A 189 18.00 -2.21 -11.87
CA LEU A 189 17.26 -1.22 -12.65
C LEU A 189 15.74 -1.44 -12.57
N PHE A 190 15.29 -2.70 -12.56
CA PHE A 190 13.87 -3.01 -12.39
C PHE A 190 13.35 -2.51 -11.04
N PHE A 191 14.08 -2.72 -9.95
CA PHE A 191 13.65 -2.25 -8.62
C PHE A 191 13.60 -0.73 -8.52
N TRP A 192 14.55 -0.02 -9.15
CA TRP A 192 14.50 1.44 -9.27
C TRP A 192 13.28 1.91 -10.07
N ALA A 193 12.97 1.25 -11.18
CA ALA A 193 11.78 1.54 -11.98
C ALA A 193 10.49 1.29 -11.18
N MET A 194 10.44 0.20 -10.39
CA MET A 194 9.30 -0.12 -9.53
C MET A 194 9.15 0.86 -8.36
N ILE A 195 10.24 1.36 -7.78
CA ILE A 195 10.21 2.43 -6.76
C ILE A 195 9.62 3.71 -7.38
N ALA A 196 10.05 4.08 -8.58
CA ALA A 196 9.51 5.24 -9.30
C ALA A 196 8.02 5.05 -9.64
N LEU A 197 7.63 3.88 -10.13
CA LEU A 197 6.24 3.55 -10.45
C LEU A 197 5.36 3.60 -9.20
N THR A 198 5.81 3.00 -8.09
CA THR A 198 5.08 3.01 -6.81
C THR A 198 5.03 4.41 -6.21
N GLY A 199 6.08 5.21 -6.35
CA GLY A 199 6.07 6.62 -6.00
C GLY A 199 5.01 7.40 -6.78
N GLY A 200 4.84 7.10 -8.06
CA GLY A 200 3.73 7.62 -8.87
C GLY A 200 2.35 7.22 -8.32
N TYR A 201 2.20 5.98 -7.83
CA TYR A 201 0.98 5.55 -7.14
C TYR A 201 0.75 6.30 -5.83
N VAL A 202 1.79 6.58 -5.04
CA VAL A 202 1.67 7.40 -3.81
C VAL A 202 1.14 8.79 -4.14
N LEU A 203 1.65 9.46 -5.20
CA LEU A 203 1.14 10.75 -5.67
C LEU A 203 -0.33 10.64 -6.08
N TYR A 204 -0.66 9.64 -6.90
CA TYR A 204 -2.02 9.42 -7.41
C TYR A 204 -3.01 9.13 -6.28
N ASP A 205 -2.67 8.22 -5.36
CA ASP A 205 -3.54 7.81 -4.25
C ASP A 205 -3.74 8.94 -3.25
N THR A 206 -2.67 9.67 -2.90
CA THR A 206 -2.76 10.87 -2.04
C THR A 206 -3.63 11.94 -2.70
N SER A 207 -3.51 12.13 -4.01
CA SER A 207 -4.36 13.04 -4.78
C SER A 207 -5.83 12.62 -4.76
N ASN A 208 -6.12 11.32 -4.91
CA ASN A 208 -7.47 10.79 -4.80
C ASN A 208 -8.06 11.02 -3.39
N VAL A 209 -7.26 10.82 -2.34
CA VAL A 209 -7.67 11.09 -0.95
C VAL A 209 -8.04 12.54 -0.77
N LEU A 210 -7.31 13.47 -1.39
CA LEU A 210 -7.55 14.90 -1.25
C LEU A 210 -8.75 15.40 -2.06
N HIS A 211 -9.02 14.80 -3.25
CA HIS A 211 -9.92 15.37 -4.23
C HIS A 211 -11.17 14.52 -4.53
N HIS A 212 -11.10 13.19 -4.38
CA HIS A 212 -12.08 12.31 -5.01
C HIS A 212 -12.84 11.37 -4.08
N TYR A 213 -12.29 11.03 -2.91
CA TYR A 213 -13.01 10.20 -1.95
C TYR A 213 -14.15 10.95 -1.27
N GLY A 214 -15.25 10.25 -0.98
CA GLY A 214 -16.32 10.76 -0.14
C GLY A 214 -15.94 10.71 1.35
N GLU A 215 -16.58 11.52 2.18
CA GLU A 215 -16.28 11.65 3.62
C GLU A 215 -16.35 10.32 4.40
N HIS A 216 -17.19 9.38 3.95
CA HIS A 216 -17.36 8.06 4.58
C HIS A 216 -16.37 7.01 4.08
N GLN A 217 -15.52 7.33 3.08
CA GLN A 217 -14.61 6.38 2.44
C GLN A 217 -13.19 6.39 3.04
N TYR A 218 -13.03 6.86 4.28
CA TYR A 218 -11.72 6.99 4.94
C TYR A 218 -11.02 5.63 5.15
N VAL A 219 -11.78 4.52 5.35
CA VAL A 219 -11.18 3.18 5.44
C VAL A 219 -10.70 2.71 4.07
N LEU A 220 -11.48 2.92 3.01
CA LEU A 220 -11.07 2.61 1.64
C LEU A 220 -9.82 3.40 1.24
N ALA A 221 -9.77 4.69 1.59
CA ALA A 221 -8.62 5.56 1.38
C ALA A 221 -7.39 5.05 2.13
N ALA A 222 -7.55 4.59 3.39
CA ALA A 222 -6.47 4.01 4.18
C ALA A 222 -5.94 2.69 3.59
N ILE A 223 -6.82 1.80 3.09
CA ILE A 223 -6.43 0.56 2.39
C ILE A 223 -5.54 0.89 1.19
N GLN A 224 -5.93 1.87 0.39
CA GLN A 224 -5.20 2.24 -0.81
C GLN A 224 -3.83 2.84 -0.49
N LEU A 225 -3.76 3.77 0.46
CA LEU A 225 -2.49 4.36 0.91
C LEU A 225 -1.57 3.31 1.54
N PHE A 226 -2.10 2.38 2.34
CA PHE A 226 -1.33 1.28 2.92
C PHE A 226 -0.77 0.35 1.83
N ALA A 227 -1.57 0.01 0.80
CA ALA A 227 -1.10 -0.80 -0.32
C ALA A 227 0.08 -0.15 -1.03
N SER A 228 0.00 1.16 -1.32
CA SER A 228 1.09 1.92 -1.94
C SER A 228 2.32 2.01 -1.04
N PHE A 229 2.14 2.23 0.27
CA PHE A 229 3.22 2.23 1.25
C PHE A 229 3.92 0.87 1.33
N ALA A 230 3.16 -0.22 1.50
CA ALA A 230 3.71 -1.56 1.62
C ALA A 230 4.43 -2.00 0.33
N THR A 231 3.86 -1.69 -0.84
CA THR A 231 4.50 -1.99 -2.13
C THR A 231 5.81 -1.20 -2.29
N LEU A 232 5.85 0.07 -1.89
CA LEU A 232 7.08 0.87 -1.90
C LEU A 232 8.13 0.25 -0.96
N LEU A 233 7.74 -0.12 0.26
CA LEU A 233 8.61 -0.80 1.22
C LEU A 233 9.17 -2.11 0.65
N TRP A 234 8.35 -2.90 -0.04
CA TRP A 234 8.78 -4.12 -0.70
C TRP A 234 9.93 -3.88 -1.66
N TYR A 235 9.79 -2.91 -2.57
CA TYR A 235 10.81 -2.64 -3.58
C TYR A 235 12.06 -1.98 -2.99
N VAL A 236 11.92 -1.09 -2.01
CA VAL A 236 13.05 -0.49 -1.29
C VAL A 236 13.83 -1.56 -0.52
N LEU A 237 13.14 -2.39 0.25
CA LEU A 237 13.77 -3.47 1.01
C LEU A 237 14.45 -4.48 0.07
N ARG A 238 13.79 -4.84 -1.03
CA ARG A 238 14.35 -5.76 -2.04
C ARG A 238 15.58 -5.19 -2.73
N LEU A 239 15.59 -3.89 -3.03
CA LEU A 239 16.74 -3.20 -3.62
C LEU A 239 17.91 -3.20 -2.65
N LEU A 240 17.70 -2.86 -1.38
CA LEU A 240 18.75 -2.82 -0.36
C LEU A 240 19.27 -4.22 0.03
N SER A 241 18.41 -5.25 -0.05
CA SER A 241 18.80 -6.64 0.21
C SER A 241 19.64 -7.26 -0.91
N ARG A 242 19.77 -6.57 -2.05
CA ARG A 242 20.70 -6.99 -3.13
C ARG A 242 22.09 -6.46 -2.81
N ARG A 243 22.89 -7.25 -2.14
CA ARG A 243 24.33 -7.02 -2.11
C ARG A 243 24.97 -7.63 -3.36
N ASN A 244 25.88 -6.87 -3.97
CA ASN A 244 26.78 -7.32 -5.04
C ASN A 244 27.69 -8.44 -4.56
#